data_c231c6fca06cc4ee5146f77d6b6efe73
#
_entry.id   c231c6fca06cc4ee5146f77d6b6efe73
#
_cell.length_a   1.000
_cell.length_b   1.000
_cell.length_c   1.000
_cell.angle_alpha   90.00
_cell.angle_beta   90.00
_cell.angle_gamma   90.00
#
_symmetry.space_group_name_H-M   'P 1'
#
loop_
_entity.id
_entity.type
_entity.pdbx_description
1 polymer ?
#
loop_
_entity_poly.entity_id
_entity_poly.type
_entity_poly.pdbx_seq_one_letter_code
_entity_poly.pdbx_strand_id
1 'polypeptide(L)' 'MKIALIGYGKMGRMIEQIALERGHEIVSIIDVDNIEDFDSPAFASADVAIEFTNPTAAFANYQRAFAHNVKVV' A
#
# COMPACT_ATOMS: atom_id res chain seq x y z
N MET A 1 0.49 12.93 5.25
CA MET A 1 1.31 11.69 5.16
C MET A 1 1.01 10.98 3.86
N LYS A 2 2.03 10.45 3.22
CA LYS A 2 1.88 9.71 1.97
C LYS A 2 1.70 8.24 2.28
N ILE A 3 0.60 7.65 1.81
CA ILE A 3 0.19 6.29 2.15
C ILE A 3 0.09 5.46 0.88
N ALA A 4 0.63 4.24 0.93
CA ALA A 4 0.41 3.23 -0.08
C ALA A 4 -0.55 2.18 0.46
N LEU A 5 -1.45 1.69 -0.36
CA LEU A 5 -2.37 0.61 0.01
C LEU A 5 -1.96 -0.65 -0.74
N ILE A 6 -1.83 -1.76 -0.02
CA ILE A 6 -1.52 -3.06 -0.58
C ILE A 6 -2.74 -3.96 -0.39
N GLY A 7 -3.41 -4.26 -1.48
CA GLY A 7 -4.73 -4.85 -1.47
C GLY A 7 -5.79 -3.76 -1.62
N TYR A 8 -6.80 -4.00 -2.48
CA TYR A 8 -7.81 -2.97 -2.73
C TYR A 8 -9.20 -3.57 -2.88
N GLY A 9 -9.63 -4.29 -1.83
CA GLY A 9 -10.99 -4.77 -1.75
C GLY A 9 -11.87 -3.75 -1.03
N LYS A 10 -12.94 -4.25 -0.42
CA LYS A 10 -13.90 -3.41 0.29
C LYS A 10 -13.25 -2.58 1.40
N MET A 11 -12.40 -3.22 2.19
CA MET A 11 -11.71 -2.55 3.30
C MET A 11 -10.69 -1.53 2.80
N GLY A 12 -9.97 -1.86 1.73
CA GLY A 12 -9.00 -0.92 1.15
C GLY A 12 -9.66 0.37 0.68
N ARG A 13 -10.83 0.25 0.05
CA ARG A 13 -11.59 1.43 -0.40
C ARG A 13 -12.07 2.27 0.76
N MET A 14 -12.50 1.64 1.84
CA MET A 14 -12.95 2.34 3.04
C MET A 14 -11.80 3.11 3.67
N ILE A 15 -10.63 2.52 3.78
CA ILE A 15 -9.47 3.16 4.37
C ILE A 15 -8.97 4.29 3.48
N GLU A 16 -9.00 4.11 2.17
CA GLU A 16 -8.68 5.19 1.23
C GLU A 16 -9.55 6.42 1.51
N GLN A 17 -10.84 6.22 1.61
CA GLN A 17 -11.78 7.32 1.86
C GLN A 17 -11.47 8.02 3.18
N ILE A 18 -11.25 7.25 4.25
CA ILE A 18 -10.95 7.83 5.56
C ILE A 18 -9.64 8.60 5.54
N ALA A 19 -8.61 8.06 4.87
CA ALA A 19 -7.32 8.72 4.78
C ALA A 19 -7.43 10.06 4.05
N LEU A 20 -8.16 10.09 2.95
CA LEU A 20 -8.37 11.32 2.19
C LEU A 20 -9.14 12.35 3.01
N GLU A 21 -10.16 11.93 3.76
CA GLU A 21 -10.92 12.82 4.63
C GLU A 21 -10.06 13.43 5.72
N ARG A 22 -9.01 12.73 6.16
CA ARG A 22 -8.09 13.20 7.18
C ARG A 22 -6.91 13.97 6.64
N GLY A 23 -6.89 14.23 5.33
CA GLY A 23 -5.85 15.05 4.71
C GLY A 23 -4.60 14.30 4.32
N HIS A 24 -4.63 12.96 4.30
CA HIS A 24 -3.50 12.16 3.82
C HIS A 24 -3.58 11.97 2.31
N GLU A 25 -2.45 11.67 1.70
CA GLU A 25 -2.35 11.44 0.27
C GLU A 25 -2.17 9.94 0.00
N ILE A 26 -2.96 9.39 -0.91
CA ILE A 26 -2.79 8.00 -1.36
C ILE A 26 -1.93 8.04 -2.62
N VAL A 27 -0.67 7.62 -2.49
CA VAL A 27 0.30 7.72 -3.59
C VAL A 27 0.36 6.46 -4.46
N SER A 28 -0.06 5.32 -3.92
CA SER A 28 -0.01 4.05 -4.68
C SER A 28 -1.06 3.09 -4.14
N ILE A 29 -1.68 2.35 -5.04
CA ILE A 29 -2.62 1.27 -4.69
C ILE A 29 -2.15 0.05 -5.47
N ILE A 30 -1.80 -1.01 -4.74
CA ILE A 30 -1.26 -2.23 -5.34
C ILE A 30 -2.21 -3.39 -5.04
N ASP A 31 -2.61 -4.10 -6.09
CA ASP A 31 -3.43 -5.29 -5.98
C ASP A 31 -2.82 -6.37 -6.87
N VAL A 32 -3.48 -7.52 -7.00
CA VAL A 32 -2.97 -8.65 -7.76
C VAL A 32 -2.71 -8.31 -9.23
N ASP A 33 -3.40 -7.33 -9.77
CA ASP A 33 -3.30 -6.95 -11.19
C ASP A 33 -2.12 -6.04 -11.49
N ASN A 34 -1.49 -5.44 -10.48
CA ASN A 34 -0.42 -4.46 -10.69
C ASN A 34 0.72 -4.62 -9.69
N ILE A 35 1.13 -5.85 -9.44
CA ILE A 35 2.23 -6.18 -8.52
C ILE A 35 3.51 -5.43 -8.90
N GLU A 36 3.74 -5.19 -10.18
CA GLU A 36 4.92 -4.46 -10.67
C GLU A 36 5.00 -3.04 -10.11
N ASP A 37 3.90 -2.49 -9.62
CA ASP A 37 3.89 -1.13 -9.05
C ASP A 37 4.65 -1.04 -7.73
N PHE A 38 5.02 -2.17 -7.11
CA PHE A 38 5.97 -2.15 -6.00
C PHE A 38 7.31 -1.52 -6.38
N ASP A 39 7.68 -1.58 -7.65
CA ASP A 39 8.92 -1.01 -8.14
C ASP A 39 8.76 0.43 -8.63
N SER A 40 7.57 1.01 -8.50
CA SER A 40 7.31 2.36 -8.98
C SER A 40 7.87 3.42 -8.03
N PRO A 41 8.27 4.60 -8.57
CA PRO A 41 8.67 5.73 -7.72
C PRO A 41 7.53 6.18 -6.80
N ALA A 42 6.30 6.05 -7.23
CA ALA A 42 5.14 6.42 -6.42
C ALA A 42 5.08 5.59 -5.14
N PHE A 43 5.26 4.27 -5.23
CA PHE A 43 5.30 3.42 -4.05
C PHE A 43 6.47 3.79 -3.14
N ALA A 44 7.65 4.00 -3.72
CA ALA A 44 8.84 4.34 -2.94
C ALA A 44 8.70 5.68 -2.21
N SER A 45 7.82 6.56 -2.68
CA SER A 45 7.58 7.86 -2.05
C SER A 45 6.69 7.77 -0.80
N ALA A 46 6.07 6.62 -0.54
CA ALA A 46 5.14 6.47 0.58
C ALA A 46 5.87 6.52 1.91
N ASP A 47 5.26 7.16 2.89
CA ASP A 47 5.74 7.16 4.27
C ASP A 47 5.42 5.84 4.95
N VAL A 48 4.29 5.22 4.57
CA VAL A 48 3.82 3.98 5.16
C VAL A 48 2.95 3.25 4.14
N ALA A 49 2.97 1.92 4.22
CA ALA A 49 2.07 1.08 3.45
C ALA A 49 1.13 0.33 4.40
N ILE A 50 -0.13 0.23 4.04
CA ILE A 50 -1.13 -0.50 4.82
C ILE A 50 -1.52 -1.74 4.03
N GLU A 51 -1.40 -2.90 4.67
CA GLU A 51 -1.52 -4.22 4.04
C GLU A 51 -2.83 -4.88 4.43
N PHE A 52 -3.64 -5.27 3.42
CA PHE A 52 -4.95 -5.94 3.66
C PHE A 52 -5.08 -7.26 2.94
N THR A 53 -4.02 -7.78 2.35
CA THR A 53 -4.11 -9.03 1.61
C THR A 53 -4.19 -10.22 2.58
N ASN A 54 -4.40 -11.41 2.04
CA ASN A 54 -4.44 -12.61 2.88
C ASN A 54 -3.05 -12.94 3.43
N PRO A 55 -2.95 -13.78 4.49
CA PRO A 55 -1.66 -14.08 5.12
C PRO A 55 -0.61 -14.67 4.17
N THR A 56 -1.04 -15.42 3.15
CA THR A 56 -0.12 -16.02 2.19
C THR A 56 0.58 -14.95 1.34
N ALA A 57 -0.15 -13.93 0.91
CA ALA A 57 0.41 -12.84 0.11
C ALA A 57 1.14 -11.82 0.98
N ALA A 58 0.73 -11.64 2.23
CA ALA A 58 1.24 -10.60 3.11
C ALA A 58 2.76 -10.69 3.30
N PHE A 59 3.29 -11.89 3.48
CA PHE A 59 4.73 -12.07 3.72
C PHE A 59 5.57 -11.55 2.53
N ALA A 60 5.19 -11.95 1.31
CA ALA A 60 5.89 -11.48 0.12
C ALA A 60 5.74 -9.95 -0.05
N ASN A 61 4.59 -9.42 0.28
CA ASN A 61 4.34 -7.97 0.20
C ASN A 61 5.19 -7.20 1.19
N TYR A 62 5.37 -7.72 2.41
CA TYR A 62 6.26 -7.10 3.39
C TYR A 62 7.69 -7.04 2.88
N GLN A 63 8.18 -8.13 2.28
CA GLN A 63 9.54 -8.16 1.73
C GLN A 63 9.72 -7.14 0.61
N ARG A 64 8.72 -7.00 -0.27
CA ARG A 64 8.76 -6.02 -1.36
C ARG A 64 8.78 -4.60 -0.83
N ALA A 65 7.95 -4.32 0.18
CA ALA A 65 7.91 -3.00 0.78
C ALA A 65 9.23 -2.64 1.46
N PHE A 66 9.80 -3.58 2.23
CA PHE A 66 11.08 -3.35 2.89
C PHE A 66 12.21 -3.15 1.90
N ALA A 67 12.17 -3.80 0.73
CA ALA A 67 13.17 -3.60 -0.31
C ALA A 67 13.20 -2.14 -0.79
N HIS A 68 12.08 -1.42 -0.65
CA HIS A 68 11.97 0.00 -1.01
C HIS A 68 11.97 0.92 0.20
N ASN A 69 12.32 0.41 1.38
CA ASN A 69 12.37 1.16 2.64
C ASN A 69 11.03 1.76 3.06
N VAL A 70 9.94 1.10 2.70
CA VAL A 70 8.59 1.54 3.09
C VAL A 70 8.13 0.74 4.31
N LYS A 71 7.71 1.44 5.36
CA LYS A 71 7.17 0.80 6.56
C LYS A 71 5.80 0.22 6.28
N VAL A 72 5.52 -0.95 6.86
CA VAL A 72 4.24 -1.64 6.67
C VAL A 72 3.48 -1.74 7.98
N VAL A 73 2.20 -1.48 7.90
CA VAL A 73 1.29 -1.61 9.05
C VAL A 73 0.28 -2.72 8.79
#